data_1627a6561a839b97ad33d4f8c8cf57d9
#
_entry.id   1627a6561a839b97ad33d4f8c8cf57d9
#
_cell.length_a   1.000
_cell.length_b   1.000
_cell.length_c   1.000
_cell.angle_alpha   90.00
_cell.angle_beta   90.00
_cell.angle_gamma   90.00
#
_symmetry.space_group_name_H-M   'P 1'
#
loop_
_entity.id
_entity.type
_entity.pdbx_description
1 polymer ?
#
loop_
_entity_poly.entity_id
_entity_poly.type
_entity_poly.pdbx_seq_one_letter_code
_entity_poly.pdbx_strand_id
1 'polypeptide(L)'
;LRFIDRGAQFARTPGPAVFGDDTGEIGYTAFVPDDGDDVIRNRATISRLNGVAKSDEDTASVEEFGRFDYTLDGLLHRLDSFSEDYAEFVVAEYKAPRRRISTLSLGPPIVGLESDVYPQMLGHELGDAITVRNRPVGGGDPFEQVSVIEGIRHAGLPGGERTTTLILSPEFGGSF
;
A
#
# COMPACT_ATOMS: atom_id res chain seq x y z
N LEU A 1 15.96 11.15 -16.08
CA LEU A 1 14.59 10.84 -15.61
C LEU A 1 14.18 9.50 -16.25
N ARG A 2 13.96 8.47 -15.45
CA ARG A 2 13.48 7.17 -15.93
C ARG A 2 11.99 7.12 -15.67
N PHE A 3 11.18 7.13 -16.71
CA PHE A 3 9.76 6.83 -16.60
C PHE A 3 9.60 5.32 -16.53
N ILE A 4 9.06 4.84 -15.43
CA ILE A 4 8.68 3.42 -15.28
C ILE A 4 7.18 3.36 -15.50
N ASP A 5 6.76 2.54 -16.46
CA ASP A 5 5.34 2.26 -16.68
C ASP A 5 4.71 1.68 -15.41
N ARG A 6 3.49 2.13 -15.10
CA ARG A 6 2.78 1.71 -13.87
C ARG A 6 2.60 0.19 -13.81
N GLY A 7 2.36 -0.45 -14.95
CA GLY A 7 2.30 -1.92 -15.05
C GLY A 7 3.64 -2.60 -14.75
N ALA A 8 4.76 -1.98 -15.11
CA ALA A 8 6.09 -2.50 -14.82
C ALA A 8 6.49 -2.34 -13.33
N GLN A 9 5.88 -1.39 -12.61
CA GLN A 9 6.06 -1.28 -11.15
C GLN A 9 5.41 -2.47 -10.43
N PHE A 10 4.23 -2.89 -10.86
CA PHE A 10 3.53 -4.03 -10.27
C PHE A 10 4.13 -5.40 -10.65
N ALA A 11 4.95 -5.45 -11.67
CA ALA A 11 5.65 -6.68 -12.09
C ALA A 11 7.00 -6.88 -11.37
N ARG A 12 7.41 -5.98 -10.48
CA ARG A 12 8.66 -6.14 -9.73
C ARG A 12 8.49 -7.21 -8.66
N THR A 13 9.38 -8.17 -8.68
CA THR A 13 9.52 -9.10 -7.56
C THR A 13 9.88 -8.30 -6.30
N PRO A 14 9.21 -8.55 -5.16
CA PRO A 14 9.59 -7.94 -3.91
C PRO A 14 11.11 -8.05 -3.70
N GLY A 15 11.73 -6.95 -3.30
CA GLY A 15 13.15 -6.97 -2.94
C GLY A 15 13.41 -7.96 -1.82
N PRO A 16 14.65 -8.41 -1.64
CA PRO A 16 15.01 -9.33 -0.56
C PRO A 16 14.86 -8.71 0.84
N ALA A 17 14.61 -7.40 0.91
CA ALA A 17 14.48 -6.69 2.18
C ALA A 17 13.14 -6.99 2.84
N VAL A 18 13.21 -7.68 3.97
CA VAL A 18 12.08 -7.92 4.87
C VAL A 18 12.30 -7.10 6.12
N PHE A 19 11.40 -6.16 6.36
CA PHE A 19 11.41 -5.34 7.57
C PHE A 19 10.51 -5.96 8.62
N GLY A 20 11.05 -6.19 9.82
CA GLY A 20 10.33 -6.85 10.88
C GLY A 20 11.11 -6.88 12.19
N ASP A 21 10.61 -7.64 13.13
CA ASP A 21 11.14 -7.77 14.49
C ASP A 21 11.66 -9.18 14.80
N ASP A 22 11.78 -10.06 13.80
CA ASP A 22 12.31 -11.41 13.96
C ASP A 22 13.78 -11.52 13.54
N THR A 23 14.37 -12.63 13.91
CA THR A 23 15.78 -12.94 13.56
C THR A 23 15.96 -13.00 12.05
N GLY A 24 16.85 -12.18 11.52
CA GLY A 24 17.14 -12.07 10.08
C GLY A 24 16.26 -11.08 9.32
N GLU A 25 15.34 -10.44 10.00
CA GLU A 25 14.58 -9.30 9.48
C GLU A 25 15.29 -7.97 9.81
N ILE A 26 15.02 -6.94 9.02
CA ILE A 26 15.61 -5.61 9.20
C ILE A 26 14.74 -4.81 10.14
N GLY A 27 15.28 -4.37 11.27
CA GLY A 27 14.55 -3.60 12.26
C GLY A 27 14.12 -2.24 11.73
N TYR A 28 12.94 -1.79 12.15
CA TYR A 28 12.41 -0.46 11.91
C TYR A 28 12.11 0.25 13.24
N THR A 29 12.06 1.59 13.23
CA THR A 29 11.81 2.38 14.45
C THR A 29 10.34 2.66 14.67
N ALA A 30 9.59 2.84 13.58
CA ALA A 30 8.15 3.08 13.64
C ALA A 30 7.50 2.73 12.30
N PHE A 31 6.22 2.42 12.35
CA PHE A 31 5.36 2.37 11.18
C PHE A 31 4.03 3.05 11.50
N VAL A 32 3.35 3.53 10.47
CA VAL A 32 2.00 4.07 10.62
C VAL A 32 1.05 3.08 9.97
N PRO A 33 0.23 2.39 10.77
CA PRO A 33 -0.85 1.59 10.23
C PRO A 33 -1.93 2.52 9.67
N ASP A 34 -2.52 2.12 8.59
CA ASP A 34 -3.74 2.69 8.05
C ASP A 34 -4.83 1.62 8.17
N ASP A 35 -5.57 1.68 9.25
CA ASP A 35 -6.66 0.75 9.54
C ASP A 35 -8.00 1.31 9.01
N GLY A 36 -7.95 2.13 7.96
CA GLY A 36 -9.04 2.95 7.47
C GLY A 36 -10.32 2.20 7.09
N ASP A 37 -11.27 2.13 8.02
CA ASP A 37 -12.67 1.78 7.73
C ASP A 37 -13.30 2.79 6.76
N ASP A 38 -12.78 4.01 6.68
CA ASP A 38 -13.18 5.07 5.77
C ASP A 38 -12.83 4.78 4.30
N VAL A 39 -12.01 3.77 4.05
CA VAL A 39 -11.62 3.33 2.71
C VAL A 39 -12.54 2.24 2.16
N ILE A 40 -13.44 1.65 2.98
CA ILE A 40 -14.38 0.64 2.48
C ILE A 40 -15.25 1.23 1.36
N ARG A 41 -15.34 0.50 0.26
CA ARG A 41 -16.22 0.80 -0.89
C ARG A 41 -16.82 -0.52 -1.36
N ASN A 42 -17.95 -0.89 -0.81
CA ASN A 42 -18.62 -2.15 -1.14
C ASN A 42 -19.75 -1.97 -2.15
N ARG A 43 -20.00 -0.74 -2.58
CA ARG A 43 -20.82 -0.43 -3.73
C ARG A 43 -20.20 0.72 -4.51
N ALA A 44 -20.02 0.53 -5.81
CA ALA A 44 -19.50 1.54 -6.71
C ALA A 44 -20.54 1.86 -7.79
N THR A 45 -20.68 3.14 -8.14
CA THR A 45 -21.48 3.61 -9.27
C THR A 45 -20.60 4.53 -10.11
N ILE A 46 -20.34 4.13 -11.33
CA ILE A 46 -19.39 4.80 -12.23
C ILE A 46 -20.12 5.18 -13.52
N SER A 47 -19.93 6.41 -13.98
CA SER A 47 -20.45 6.85 -15.27
C SER A 47 -19.40 7.61 -16.08
N ARG A 48 -19.47 7.46 -17.39
CA ARG A 48 -18.77 8.34 -18.31
C ARG A 48 -19.62 9.56 -18.66
N LEU A 49 -18.98 10.58 -19.18
CA LEU A 49 -19.66 11.77 -19.71
C LEU A 49 -20.65 11.36 -20.81
N ASN A 50 -21.93 11.69 -20.63
CA ASN A 50 -23.04 11.32 -21.51
C ASN A 50 -23.24 9.81 -21.71
N GLY A 51 -22.79 8.96 -20.77
CA GLY A 51 -22.98 7.53 -20.79
C GLY A 51 -24.02 7.04 -19.79
N VAL A 52 -24.20 5.74 -19.76
CA VAL A 52 -25.07 5.07 -18.77
C VAL A 52 -24.25 4.75 -17.54
N ALA A 53 -24.78 5.07 -16.35
CA ALA A 53 -24.16 4.69 -15.09
C ALA A 53 -24.14 3.16 -14.94
N LYS A 54 -23.01 2.63 -14.53
CA LYS A 54 -22.80 1.21 -14.22
C LYS A 54 -22.54 1.07 -12.75
N SER A 55 -23.03 0.03 -12.12
CA SER A 55 -22.82 -0.20 -10.69
C SER A 55 -22.52 -1.65 -10.39
N ASP A 56 -21.67 -1.84 -9.38
CA ASP A 56 -21.37 -3.13 -8.77
C ASP A 56 -21.52 -3.05 -7.26
N GLU A 57 -21.82 -4.18 -6.60
CA GLU A 57 -22.05 -4.26 -5.16
C GLU A 57 -21.65 -5.64 -4.62
N ASP A 58 -20.89 -5.68 -3.54
CA ASP A 58 -20.63 -6.91 -2.79
C ASP A 58 -21.61 -7.02 -1.61
N THR A 59 -22.63 -7.86 -1.77
CA THR A 59 -23.72 -8.03 -0.79
C THR A 59 -23.20 -8.55 0.55
N ALA A 60 -22.22 -9.46 0.55
CA ALA A 60 -21.65 -10.01 1.78
C ALA A 60 -20.94 -8.94 2.60
N SER A 61 -20.16 -8.07 1.93
CA SER A 61 -19.54 -6.93 2.58
C SER A 61 -20.54 -5.91 3.10
N VAL A 62 -21.63 -5.67 2.37
CA VAL A 62 -22.71 -4.77 2.83
C VAL A 62 -23.40 -5.33 4.07
N GLU A 63 -23.61 -6.64 4.14
CA GLU A 63 -24.20 -7.30 5.32
C GLU A 63 -23.27 -7.25 6.54
N GLU A 64 -21.96 -7.38 6.34
CA GLU A 64 -20.95 -7.42 7.41
C GLU A 64 -20.58 -6.03 7.95
N PHE A 65 -20.31 -5.07 7.04
CA PHE A 65 -19.74 -3.76 7.41
C PHE A 65 -20.74 -2.60 7.27
N GLY A 66 -21.90 -2.84 6.66
CA GLY A 66 -22.81 -1.76 6.24
C GLY A 66 -22.47 -1.25 4.84
N ARG A 67 -23.31 -0.37 4.32
CA ARG A 67 -23.20 0.12 2.94
C ARG A 67 -22.30 1.34 2.85
N PHE A 68 -21.26 1.25 2.02
CA PHE A 68 -20.30 2.31 1.71
C PHE A 68 -20.30 2.56 0.20
N ASP A 69 -21.01 3.63 -0.20
CA ASP A 69 -21.16 4.00 -1.61
C ASP A 69 -19.94 4.78 -2.12
N TYR A 70 -19.47 4.44 -3.31
CA TYR A 70 -18.50 5.21 -4.08
C TYR A 70 -19.14 5.62 -5.42
N THR A 71 -19.16 6.91 -5.72
CA THR A 71 -19.72 7.42 -6.97
C THR A 71 -18.68 8.25 -7.70
N LEU A 72 -18.48 7.96 -8.98
CA LEU A 72 -17.58 8.69 -9.84
C LEU A 72 -18.25 8.94 -11.20
N ASP A 73 -18.49 10.20 -11.52
CA ASP A 73 -19.19 10.62 -12.74
C ASP A 73 -18.27 11.37 -13.70
N GLY A 74 -18.65 11.36 -14.97
CA GLY A 74 -18.03 12.23 -15.98
C GLY A 74 -16.68 11.73 -16.49
N LEU A 75 -16.39 10.44 -16.42
CA LEU A 75 -15.16 9.89 -16.98
C LEU A 75 -15.07 10.07 -18.51
N LEU A 76 -13.86 10.36 -19.00
CA LEU A 76 -13.61 10.63 -20.42
C LEU A 76 -13.21 9.36 -21.21
N HIS A 77 -13.95 8.28 -21.08
CA HIS A 77 -13.75 7.09 -21.90
C HIS A 77 -14.89 6.85 -22.85
N ARG A 78 -14.69 5.99 -23.86
CA ARG A 78 -15.59 5.85 -25.01
C ARG A 78 -16.69 4.82 -24.80
N LEU A 79 -16.45 3.81 -23.96
CA LEU A 79 -17.33 2.64 -23.81
C LEU A 79 -17.87 2.55 -22.39
N ASP A 80 -19.15 2.21 -22.24
CA ASP A 80 -19.76 2.02 -20.91
C ASP A 80 -19.21 0.77 -20.20
N SER A 81 -18.64 -0.20 -20.95
CA SER A 81 -17.96 -1.36 -20.36
C SER A 81 -16.78 -0.97 -19.47
N PHE A 82 -16.02 0.08 -19.79
CA PHE A 82 -14.97 0.56 -18.89
C PHE A 82 -15.50 1.12 -17.55
N SER A 83 -16.73 1.66 -17.55
CA SER A 83 -17.37 2.06 -16.30
C SER A 83 -17.76 0.84 -15.46
N GLU A 84 -18.17 -0.25 -16.10
CA GLU A 84 -18.51 -1.52 -15.47
C GLU A 84 -17.26 -2.17 -14.87
N ASP A 85 -16.22 -2.37 -15.69
CA ASP A 85 -14.91 -2.91 -15.24
C ASP A 85 -14.33 -2.12 -14.07
N TYR A 86 -14.46 -0.78 -14.11
CA TYR A 86 -13.96 0.08 -13.04
C TYR A 86 -14.81 -0.02 -11.76
N ALA A 87 -16.13 -0.17 -11.87
CA ALA A 87 -16.98 -0.38 -10.71
C ALA A 87 -16.66 -1.73 -10.02
N GLU A 88 -16.53 -2.80 -10.81
CA GLU A 88 -16.12 -4.12 -10.32
C GLU A 88 -14.73 -4.08 -9.64
N PHE A 89 -13.77 -3.40 -10.25
CA PHE A 89 -12.44 -3.22 -9.67
C PHE A 89 -12.50 -2.51 -8.30
N VAL A 90 -13.24 -1.41 -8.20
CA VAL A 90 -13.35 -0.66 -6.95
C VAL A 90 -13.96 -1.54 -5.86
N VAL A 91 -15.04 -2.25 -6.15
CA VAL A 91 -15.69 -3.13 -5.18
C VAL A 91 -14.77 -4.28 -4.80
N ALA A 92 -14.16 -4.96 -5.76
CA ALA A 92 -13.26 -6.09 -5.50
C ALA A 92 -12.08 -5.70 -4.60
N GLU A 93 -11.52 -4.49 -4.80
CA GLU A 93 -10.34 -4.02 -4.08
C GLU A 93 -10.65 -3.42 -2.70
N TYR A 94 -11.80 -2.75 -2.57
CA TYR A 94 -12.11 -1.94 -1.38
C TYR A 94 -13.32 -2.44 -0.57
N LYS A 95 -13.88 -3.61 -0.86
CA LYS A 95 -15.04 -4.17 -0.18
C LYS A 95 -14.84 -4.55 1.28
N ALA A 96 -13.60 -4.73 1.71
CA ALA A 96 -13.26 -5.11 3.07
C ALA A 96 -12.22 -4.17 3.67
N PRO A 97 -12.28 -3.91 4.98
CA PRO A 97 -11.24 -3.16 5.65
C PRO A 97 -9.92 -3.93 5.52
N ARG A 98 -8.90 -3.26 5.03
CA ARG A 98 -7.56 -3.83 4.94
C ARG A 98 -6.63 -3.00 5.80
N ARG A 99 -6.03 -3.64 6.79
CA ARG A 99 -4.92 -3.03 7.50
C ARG A 99 -3.78 -2.80 6.50
N ARG A 100 -3.31 -1.57 6.42
CA ARG A 100 -2.23 -1.15 5.54
C ARG A 100 -1.16 -0.47 6.35
N ILE A 101 0.07 -0.52 5.87
CA ILE A 101 1.17 0.28 6.40
C ILE A 101 1.43 1.38 5.38
N SER A 102 1.18 2.62 5.77
CA SER A 102 1.35 3.79 4.89
C SER A 102 2.76 4.36 4.94
N THR A 103 3.43 4.25 6.08
CA THR A 103 4.81 4.71 6.24
C THR A 103 5.60 3.76 7.11
N LEU A 104 6.90 3.62 6.78
CA LEU A 104 7.88 2.88 7.55
C LEU A 104 9.05 3.81 7.84
N SER A 105 9.42 3.94 9.11
CA SER A 105 10.55 4.77 9.54
C SER A 105 11.72 3.89 9.96
N LEU A 106 12.87 4.17 9.36
CA LEU A 106 14.14 3.56 9.68
C LEU A 106 14.96 4.60 10.46
N GLY A 107 15.37 4.24 11.65
CA GLY A 107 16.18 5.10 12.52
C GLY A 107 17.63 4.66 12.58
N PRO A 108 18.44 5.35 13.40
CA PRO A 108 19.77 4.90 13.67
C PRO A 108 19.72 3.47 14.25
N PRO A 109 20.55 2.58 13.72
CA PRO A 109 20.55 1.21 14.18
C PRO A 109 20.95 1.13 15.66
N ILE A 110 20.42 0.14 16.34
CA ILE A 110 20.97 -0.30 17.61
C ILE A 110 22.41 -0.71 17.38
N VAL A 111 23.30 -0.35 18.29
CA VAL A 111 24.73 -0.69 18.21
C VAL A 111 24.90 -2.18 17.86
N GLY A 112 25.58 -2.45 16.77
CA GLY A 112 25.81 -3.80 16.23
C GLY A 112 24.94 -4.23 15.05
N LEU A 113 23.94 -3.43 14.66
CA LEU A 113 23.07 -3.69 13.49
C LEU A 113 23.26 -2.66 12.36
N GLU A 114 24.31 -1.84 12.44
CA GLU A 114 24.58 -0.78 11.47
C GLU A 114 24.78 -1.30 10.05
N SER A 115 25.39 -2.48 9.91
CA SER A 115 25.64 -3.11 8.61
C SER A 115 24.37 -3.45 7.85
N ASP A 116 23.28 -3.66 8.54
CA ASP A 116 22.03 -4.12 7.94
C ASP A 116 21.06 -2.96 7.66
N VAL A 117 21.00 -1.99 8.55
CA VAL A 117 20.04 -0.88 8.48
C VAL A 117 20.52 0.24 7.55
N TYR A 118 21.80 0.64 7.60
CA TYR A 118 22.30 1.74 6.76
C TYR A 118 22.19 1.49 5.25
N PRO A 119 22.50 0.29 4.72
CA PRO A 119 22.26 0.00 3.31
C PRO A 119 20.80 0.16 2.92
N GLN A 120 19.87 -0.20 3.80
CA GLN A 120 18.43 -0.06 3.56
C GLN A 120 17.97 1.40 3.63
N MET A 121 18.54 2.20 4.53
CA MET A 121 18.23 3.63 4.62
C MET A 121 18.61 4.41 3.36
N LEU A 122 19.65 3.99 2.66
CA LEU A 122 20.26 4.73 1.55
C LEU A 122 20.15 4.03 0.20
N GLY A 123 19.86 2.74 0.16
CA GLY A 123 19.91 1.92 -1.05
C GLY A 123 18.59 1.75 -1.79
N HIS A 124 17.48 2.14 -1.17
CA HIS A 124 16.17 2.02 -1.82
C HIS A 124 15.92 3.15 -2.83
N GLU A 125 15.24 2.79 -3.90
CA GLU A 125 14.75 3.72 -4.92
C GLU A 125 13.21 3.73 -4.96
N LEU A 126 12.67 4.79 -5.55
CA LEU A 126 11.22 4.86 -5.81
C LEU A 126 10.81 3.71 -6.73
N GLY A 127 9.74 3.02 -6.34
CA GLY A 127 9.23 1.87 -7.06
C GLY A 127 9.87 0.53 -6.65
N ASP A 128 10.76 0.51 -5.67
CA ASP A 128 11.21 -0.75 -5.09
C ASP A 128 10.09 -1.41 -4.28
N ALA A 129 10.00 -2.73 -4.38
CA ALA A 129 9.10 -3.52 -3.57
C ALA A 129 9.82 -4.03 -2.32
N ILE A 130 9.17 -3.89 -1.17
CA ILE A 130 9.65 -4.37 0.13
C ILE A 130 8.56 -5.17 0.83
N THR A 131 8.95 -6.02 1.76
CA THR A 131 8.02 -6.72 2.63
C THR A 131 8.12 -6.15 4.04
N VAL A 132 6.98 -5.79 4.62
CA VAL A 132 6.91 -5.33 6.02
C VAL A 132 6.13 -6.35 6.82
N ARG A 133 6.71 -6.81 7.91
CA ARG A 133 6.09 -7.72 8.88
C ARG A 133 5.93 -7.03 10.22
N ASN A 134 4.79 -7.20 10.83
CA ASN A 134 4.54 -6.76 12.18
C ASN A 134 3.89 -7.87 12.99
N ARG A 135 4.42 -8.13 14.17
CA ARG A 135 3.84 -9.08 15.13
C ARG A 135 3.12 -8.30 16.22
N PRO A 136 1.81 -8.54 16.41
CA PRO A 136 1.08 -7.88 17.48
C PRO A 136 1.69 -8.21 18.85
N VAL A 137 1.88 -7.20 19.67
CA VAL A 137 2.30 -7.37 21.07
C VAL A 137 1.18 -8.07 21.82
N GLY A 138 1.44 -9.28 22.32
CA GLY A 138 0.42 -10.09 22.98
C GLY A 138 0.04 -11.37 22.23
N GLY A 139 0.63 -11.62 21.08
CA GLY A 139 0.42 -12.81 20.26
C GLY A 139 -0.65 -12.59 19.20
N GLY A 140 -0.68 -13.45 18.24
CA GLY A 140 -1.52 -13.41 17.05
C GLY A 140 -0.69 -13.66 15.80
N ASP A 141 -1.37 -13.86 14.69
CA ASP A 141 -0.70 -14.04 13.41
C ASP A 141 0.04 -12.76 13.00
N PRO A 142 1.26 -12.88 12.47
CA PRO A 142 1.99 -11.74 11.98
C PRO A 142 1.23 -11.11 10.78
N PHE A 143 1.12 -9.80 10.80
CA PHE A 143 0.68 -9.07 9.64
C PHE A 143 1.85 -8.93 8.67
N GLU A 144 1.65 -9.33 7.43
CA GLU A 144 2.64 -9.19 6.36
C GLU A 144 2.05 -8.40 5.20
N GLN A 145 2.78 -7.40 4.75
CA GLN A 145 2.40 -6.58 3.61
C GLN A 145 3.56 -6.44 2.64
N VAL A 146 3.33 -6.78 1.39
CA VAL A 146 4.19 -6.37 0.29
C VAL A 146 3.79 -4.97 -0.13
N SER A 147 4.76 -4.09 -0.23
CA SER A 147 4.56 -2.66 -0.50
C SER A 147 5.54 -2.15 -1.53
N VAL A 148 5.10 -1.17 -2.30
CA VAL A 148 5.94 -0.40 -3.22
C VAL A 148 6.29 0.94 -2.58
N ILE A 149 7.55 1.35 -2.68
CA ILE A 149 8.04 2.64 -2.18
C ILE A 149 7.61 3.74 -3.15
N GLU A 150 6.69 4.59 -2.72
CA GLU A 150 6.22 5.75 -3.49
C GLU A 150 6.95 7.05 -3.13
N GLY A 151 7.54 7.10 -1.94
CA GLY A 151 8.29 8.26 -1.50
C GLY A 151 9.38 7.89 -0.50
N ILE A 152 10.47 8.64 -0.54
CA ILE A 152 11.60 8.50 0.39
C ILE A 152 11.91 9.87 0.97
N ARG A 153 11.93 9.95 2.29
CA ARG A 153 12.27 11.17 3.02
C ARG A 153 13.43 10.90 3.95
N HIS A 154 14.53 11.61 3.77
CA HIS A 154 15.66 11.59 4.70
C HIS A 154 15.60 12.82 5.61
N ALA A 155 15.80 12.60 6.89
CA ALA A 155 15.96 13.66 7.89
C ALA A 155 17.22 13.39 8.70
N GLY A 156 17.89 14.45 9.10
CA GLY A 156 19.10 14.33 9.93
C GLY A 156 19.60 15.70 10.37
N LEU A 157 20.25 15.71 11.52
CA LEU A 157 20.91 16.89 12.06
C LEU A 157 22.43 16.77 11.82
N PRO A 158 23.16 17.86 11.64
CA PRO A 158 24.61 17.84 11.57
C PRO A 158 25.21 17.20 12.82
N GLY A 159 25.92 16.07 12.65
CA GLY A 159 26.47 15.29 13.75
C GLY A 159 25.47 14.51 14.61
N GLY A 160 24.20 14.48 14.20
CA GLY A 160 23.11 13.78 14.86
C GLY A 160 22.60 12.53 14.13
N GLU A 161 21.56 11.99 14.67
CA GLU A 161 20.89 10.82 14.13
C GLU A 161 20.26 11.10 12.77
N ARG A 162 20.30 10.12 11.91
CA ARG A 162 19.65 10.15 10.59
C ARG A 162 18.45 9.21 10.61
N THR A 163 17.36 9.65 10.03
CA THR A 163 16.16 8.84 9.84
C THR A 163 15.78 8.84 8.37
N THR A 164 15.25 7.70 7.93
CA THR A 164 14.67 7.57 6.60
C THR A 164 13.23 7.11 6.76
N THR A 165 12.30 7.84 6.19
CA THR A 165 10.89 7.46 6.15
C THR A 165 10.53 7.05 4.73
N LEU A 166 10.08 5.83 4.57
CA LEU A 166 9.54 5.28 3.35
C LEU A 166 8.04 5.48 3.34
N ILE A 167 7.51 6.08 2.28
CA ILE A 167 6.07 6.22 2.04
C ILE A 167 5.69 5.02 1.17
N LEU A 168 4.73 4.25 1.63
CA LEU A 168 4.40 2.94 1.09
C LEU A 168 3.00 2.92 0.51
N SER A 169 2.86 2.18 -0.56
CA SER A 169 1.57 1.79 -1.12
C SER A 169 1.54 0.26 -1.17
N PRO A 170 0.42 -0.38 -0.82
CA PRO A 170 0.31 -1.83 -0.93
C PRO A 170 0.48 -2.24 -2.38
N GLU A 171 1.13 -3.38 -2.61
CA GLU A 171 1.12 -4.00 -3.91
C GLU A 171 -0.31 -4.47 -4.22
N PHE A 172 -0.89 -3.94 -5.29
CA PHE A 172 -2.20 -4.39 -5.74
C PHE A 172 -2.03 -5.76 -6.39
N GLY A 173 -2.54 -6.80 -5.76
CA GLY A 173 -2.52 -8.18 -6.26
C GLY A 173 -3.44 -8.45 -7.45
N GLY A 174 -3.80 -7.44 -8.22
CA GLY A 174 -4.64 -7.56 -9.41
C GLY A 174 -3.82 -7.81 -10.64
N SER A 175 -3.88 -9.04 -11.18
CA SER A 175 -3.59 -9.27 -12.59
C SER A 175 -4.71 -8.62 -13.40
N PHE A 176 -4.38 -7.62 -14.21
CA PHE A 176 -5.26 -7.07 -15.23
C PHE A 176 -5.24 -7.96 -16.47
#